data_42932299ff786bb4c392e6ac162c4ffe
#
_entry.id   42932299ff786bb4c392e6ac162c4ffe
#
_cell.length_a   1.000
_cell.length_b   1.000
_cell.length_c   1.000
_cell.angle_alpha   90.00
_cell.angle_beta   90.00
_cell.angle_gamma   90.00
#
_symmetry.space_group_name_H-M   'P 1'
#
loop_
_entity.id
_entity.type
_entity.pdbx_description
1 polymer ?
#
loop_
_entity_poly.entity_id
_entity_poly.type
_entity_poly.pdbx_seq_one_letter_code
_entity_poly.pdbx_strand_id
1 'polypeptide(L)'
;MAEILKERSELDPQFQWDLTPMFESNAAWETALENLDAEIDSVAAFAGKLSDAITIGAYLDATTELNRKVEQLYCYASMRHDEDTRGEAAQSMYARINSKYVKLITALSF
;
A
#
# COMPACT_ATOMS: atom_id res chain seq x y z
N MET A 1 21.12 -9.03 32.18
CA MET A 1 20.38 -9.81 31.18
C MET A 1 19.44 -8.91 30.40
N ALA A 2 19.48 -8.98 29.08
CA ALA A 2 18.55 -8.20 28.27
C ALA A 2 17.14 -8.79 28.40
N GLU A 3 16.14 -7.94 28.58
CA GLU A 3 14.74 -8.32 28.57
C GLU A 3 14.32 -8.73 27.15
N ILE A 4 13.63 -9.89 27.03
CA ILE A 4 13.08 -10.33 25.76
C ILE A 4 11.74 -9.64 25.55
N LEU A 5 11.63 -8.87 24.47
CA LEU A 5 10.39 -8.22 24.12
C LEU A 5 9.36 -9.24 23.62
N LYS A 6 8.11 -9.05 24.05
CA LYS A 6 7.00 -9.89 23.62
C LYS A 6 6.65 -9.65 22.15
N GLU A 7 6.18 -10.71 21.50
CA GLU A 7 5.54 -10.59 20.19
C GLU A 7 4.20 -9.85 20.30
N ARG A 8 3.75 -9.24 19.20
CA ARG A 8 2.47 -8.53 19.18
C ARG A 8 1.31 -9.41 19.66
N SER A 9 1.29 -10.67 19.24
CA SER A 9 0.24 -11.63 19.62
C SER A 9 0.17 -11.94 21.11
N GLU A 10 1.25 -11.69 21.85
CA GLU A 10 1.35 -11.93 23.29
C GLU A 10 0.91 -10.72 24.13
N LEU A 11 0.68 -9.56 23.47
CA LEU A 11 0.27 -8.34 24.13
C LEU A 11 -1.24 -8.28 24.30
N ASP A 12 -1.70 -7.61 25.36
CA ASP A 12 -3.12 -7.31 25.54
C ASP A 12 -3.61 -6.45 24.34
N PRO A 13 -4.75 -6.81 23.70
CA PRO A 13 -5.28 -6.06 22.56
C PRO A 13 -5.43 -4.55 22.79
N GLN A 14 -5.66 -4.10 24.04
CA GLN A 14 -5.74 -2.67 24.34
C GLN A 14 -4.44 -1.90 24.06
N PHE A 15 -3.31 -2.61 23.99
CA PHE A 15 -1.99 -2.04 23.70
C PHE A 15 -1.53 -2.29 22.26
N GLN A 16 -2.41 -2.77 21.40
CA GLN A 16 -2.15 -3.00 19.99
C GLN A 16 -2.88 -1.96 19.14
N TRP A 17 -2.25 -1.54 18.05
CA TRP A 17 -2.96 -0.73 17.07
C TRP A 17 -4.05 -1.58 16.39
N ASP A 18 -5.21 -0.98 16.21
CA ASP A 18 -6.27 -1.57 15.39
C ASP A 18 -6.13 -1.08 13.95
N LEU A 19 -5.60 -1.93 13.08
CA LEU A 19 -5.40 -1.61 11.67
C LEU A 19 -6.55 -2.11 10.78
N THR A 20 -7.59 -2.73 11.38
CA THR A 20 -8.72 -3.29 10.62
C THR A 20 -9.52 -2.26 9.81
N PRO A 21 -9.59 -0.96 10.19
CA PRO A 21 -10.20 0.03 9.31
C PRO A 21 -9.49 0.21 7.96
N MET A 22 -8.19 -0.11 7.88
CA MET A 22 -7.45 -0.08 6.61
C MET A 22 -7.60 -1.37 5.83
N PHE A 23 -7.28 -2.50 6.45
CA PHE A 23 -7.45 -3.86 5.91
C PHE A 23 -7.83 -4.80 7.03
N GLU A 24 -8.79 -5.67 6.79
CA GLU A 24 -9.26 -6.62 7.80
C GLU A 24 -8.15 -7.57 8.26
N SER A 25 -7.22 -7.88 7.39
CA SER A 25 -6.15 -8.84 7.63
C SER A 25 -4.99 -8.63 6.66
N ASN A 26 -3.86 -9.27 6.94
CA ASN A 26 -2.74 -9.31 6.00
C ASN A 26 -3.16 -9.96 4.66
N ALA A 27 -4.05 -10.95 4.68
CA ALA A 27 -4.56 -11.58 3.47
C ALA A 27 -5.33 -10.60 2.59
N ALA A 28 -6.16 -9.73 3.17
CA ALA A 28 -6.87 -8.67 2.44
C ALA A 28 -5.88 -7.68 1.81
N TRP A 29 -4.82 -7.32 2.53
CA TRP A 29 -3.74 -6.47 2.01
C TRP A 29 -3.03 -7.13 0.83
N GLU A 30 -2.72 -8.42 0.92
CA GLU A 30 -2.08 -9.17 -0.17
C GLU A 30 -2.95 -9.17 -1.44
N THR A 31 -4.25 -9.37 -1.31
CA THR A 31 -5.19 -9.31 -2.43
C THR A 31 -5.19 -7.93 -3.09
N ALA A 32 -5.19 -6.86 -2.29
CA ALA A 32 -5.14 -5.50 -2.81
C ALA A 32 -3.81 -5.23 -3.53
N LEU A 33 -2.69 -5.75 -3.02
CA LEU A 33 -1.39 -5.62 -3.65
C LEU A 33 -1.34 -6.35 -5.01
N GLU A 34 -1.91 -7.55 -5.09
CA GLU A 34 -1.97 -8.33 -6.34
C GLU A 34 -2.75 -7.57 -7.44
N ASN A 35 -3.81 -6.87 -7.06
CA ASN A 35 -4.63 -6.11 -8.00
C ASN A 35 -3.97 -4.79 -8.44
N LEU A 36 -2.97 -4.33 -7.73
CA LEU A 36 -2.40 -3.00 -7.94
C LEU A 36 -1.75 -2.84 -9.31
N ASP A 37 -1.08 -3.87 -9.83
CA ASP A 37 -0.41 -3.81 -11.14
C ASP A 37 -1.41 -3.51 -12.26
N ALA A 38 -2.56 -4.19 -12.25
CA ALA A 38 -3.61 -3.95 -13.24
C ALA A 38 -4.19 -2.54 -13.11
N GLU A 39 -4.32 -2.03 -11.88
CA GLU A 39 -4.80 -0.67 -11.63
C GLU A 39 -3.80 0.37 -12.13
N ILE A 40 -2.50 0.16 -11.93
CA ILE A 40 -1.44 1.02 -12.47
C ILE A 40 -1.48 1.03 -14.00
N ASP A 41 -1.58 -0.14 -14.62
CA ASP A 41 -1.65 -0.27 -16.08
C ASP A 41 -2.88 0.43 -16.65
N SER A 42 -4.01 0.36 -15.94
CA SER A 42 -5.25 1.04 -16.33
C SER A 42 -5.08 2.56 -16.37
N VAL A 43 -4.38 3.13 -15.40
CA VAL A 43 -4.11 4.59 -15.37
C VAL A 43 -3.02 4.96 -16.40
N ALA A 44 -1.99 4.14 -16.55
CA ALA A 44 -0.94 4.35 -17.56
C ALA A 44 -1.48 4.34 -18.99
N ALA A 45 -2.62 3.71 -19.23
CA ALA A 45 -3.28 3.68 -20.53
C ALA A 45 -3.75 5.07 -21.00
N PHE A 46 -3.79 6.08 -20.15
CA PHE A 46 -4.05 7.47 -20.54
C PHE A 46 -2.87 8.11 -21.29
N ALA A 47 -1.70 7.50 -21.32
CA ALA A 47 -0.54 8.02 -22.03
C ALA A 47 -0.88 8.31 -23.50
N GLY A 48 -0.56 9.51 -23.95
CA GLY A 48 -0.86 9.97 -25.31
C GLY A 48 -2.32 10.35 -25.57
N LYS A 49 -3.18 10.33 -24.56
CA LYS A 49 -4.62 10.60 -24.70
C LYS A 49 -5.10 11.87 -23.99
N LEU A 50 -4.19 12.62 -23.39
CA LEU A 50 -4.53 13.81 -22.58
C LEU A 50 -4.68 15.06 -23.47
N SER A 51 -5.61 15.02 -24.43
CA SER A 51 -5.77 16.06 -25.44
C SER A 51 -7.01 16.96 -25.23
N ASP A 52 -7.91 16.60 -24.32
CA ASP A 52 -9.11 17.37 -24.00
C ASP A 52 -9.38 17.40 -22.50
N ALA A 53 -10.21 18.36 -22.07
CA ALA A 53 -10.47 18.60 -20.66
C ALA A 53 -11.18 17.43 -19.98
N ILE A 54 -12.05 16.72 -20.68
CA ILE A 54 -12.81 15.58 -20.12
C ILE A 54 -11.85 14.43 -19.82
N THR A 55 -10.98 14.10 -20.75
CA THR A 55 -10.00 13.01 -20.60
C THR A 55 -8.97 13.36 -19.52
N ILE A 56 -8.51 14.59 -19.48
CA ILE A 56 -7.60 15.07 -18.42
C ILE A 56 -8.27 14.94 -17.05
N GLY A 57 -9.53 15.37 -16.92
CA GLY A 57 -10.29 15.22 -15.68
C GLY A 57 -10.43 13.78 -15.24
N ALA A 58 -10.75 12.88 -16.16
CA ALA A 58 -10.82 11.44 -15.88
C ALA A 58 -9.47 10.85 -15.43
N TYR A 59 -8.38 11.28 -16.04
CA TYR A 59 -7.03 10.89 -15.63
C TYR A 59 -6.70 11.36 -14.21
N LEU A 60 -7.01 12.61 -13.89
CA LEU A 60 -6.77 13.16 -12.56
C LEU A 60 -7.56 12.43 -11.48
N ASP A 61 -8.84 12.11 -11.75
CA ASP A 61 -9.67 11.34 -10.82
C ASP A 61 -9.12 9.93 -10.63
N ALA A 62 -8.73 9.26 -11.71
CA ALA A 62 -8.16 7.91 -11.67
C ALA A 62 -6.83 7.89 -10.91
N THR A 63 -5.98 8.90 -11.12
CA THR A 63 -4.69 9.03 -10.43
C THR A 63 -4.88 9.28 -8.94
N THR A 64 -5.84 10.12 -8.57
CA THR A 64 -6.16 10.41 -7.16
C THR A 64 -6.61 9.13 -6.44
N GLU A 65 -7.50 8.36 -7.05
CA GLU A 65 -7.98 7.10 -6.46
C GLU A 65 -6.86 6.06 -6.36
N LEU A 66 -6.02 5.96 -7.37
CA LEU A 66 -4.87 5.04 -7.35
C LEU A 66 -3.88 5.43 -6.24
N ASN A 67 -3.56 6.70 -6.10
CA ASN A 67 -2.68 7.18 -5.04
C ASN A 67 -3.26 6.89 -3.66
N ARG A 68 -4.56 7.07 -3.48
CA ARG A 68 -5.23 6.76 -2.21
C ARG A 68 -5.06 5.28 -1.84
N LYS A 69 -5.21 4.39 -2.81
CA LYS A 69 -5.02 2.94 -2.59
C LYS A 69 -3.57 2.61 -2.23
N VAL A 70 -2.62 3.20 -2.93
CA VAL A 70 -1.19 2.99 -2.67
C VAL A 70 -0.82 3.50 -1.27
N GLU A 71 -1.29 4.67 -0.88
CA GLU A 71 -1.06 5.21 0.45
C GLU A 71 -1.64 4.31 1.54
N GLN A 72 -2.84 3.77 1.33
CA GLN A 72 -3.46 2.86 2.28
C GLN A 72 -2.65 1.56 2.44
N LEU A 73 -2.17 0.99 1.33
CA LEU A 73 -1.29 -0.17 1.34
C LEU A 73 0.02 0.12 2.06
N TYR A 74 0.60 1.28 1.78
CA TYR A 74 1.85 1.72 2.40
C TYR A 74 1.69 1.92 3.90
N CYS A 75 0.66 2.65 4.32
CA CYS A 75 0.43 2.93 5.74
C CYS A 75 0.22 1.66 6.54
N TYR A 76 -0.57 0.72 6.03
CA TYR A 76 -0.78 -0.56 6.70
C TYR A 76 0.53 -1.34 6.87
N ALA A 77 1.30 -1.48 5.79
CA ALA A 77 2.58 -2.21 5.82
C ALA A 77 3.60 -1.52 6.74
N SER A 78 3.66 -0.19 6.70
CA SER A 78 4.53 0.62 7.55
C SER A 78 4.19 0.46 9.03
N MET A 79 2.92 0.54 9.38
CA MET A 79 2.47 0.38 10.77
C MET A 79 2.69 -1.05 11.27
N ARG A 80 2.46 -2.05 10.43
CA ARG A 80 2.79 -3.45 10.78
C ARG A 80 4.28 -3.64 11.03
N HIS A 81 5.11 -3.00 10.21
CA HIS A 81 6.56 -3.05 10.39
C HIS A 81 6.99 -2.31 11.68
N ASP A 82 6.37 -1.18 11.97
CA ASP A 82 6.70 -0.37 13.14
C ASP A 82 6.24 -1.01 14.46
N GLU A 83 5.21 -1.86 14.42
CA GLU A 83 4.79 -2.62 15.60
C GLU A 83 5.89 -3.57 16.10
N ASP A 84 6.62 -4.18 15.19
CA ASP A 84 7.75 -5.06 15.50
C ASP A 84 8.70 -5.15 14.30
N THR A 85 9.81 -4.44 14.37
CA THR A 85 10.80 -4.40 13.28
C THR A 85 11.49 -5.75 13.04
N ARG A 86 11.32 -6.73 13.92
CA ARG A 86 11.85 -8.10 13.76
C ARG A 86 11.00 -8.95 12.83
N GLY A 87 9.74 -8.55 12.58
CA GLY A 87 8.77 -9.34 11.81
C GLY A 87 9.13 -9.44 10.33
N GLU A 88 9.43 -10.64 9.85
CA GLU A 88 9.79 -10.87 8.45
C GLU A 88 8.62 -10.58 7.50
N ALA A 89 7.40 -10.97 7.89
CA ALA A 89 6.20 -10.73 7.07
C ALA A 89 5.98 -9.23 6.83
N ALA A 90 6.08 -8.42 7.88
CA ALA A 90 5.90 -6.96 7.78
C ALA A 90 7.04 -6.30 6.98
N GLN A 91 8.28 -6.76 7.13
CA GLN A 91 9.40 -6.30 6.32
C GLN A 91 9.15 -6.58 4.83
N SER A 92 8.68 -7.77 4.50
CA SER A 92 8.35 -8.17 3.13
C SER A 92 7.23 -7.31 2.55
N MET A 93 6.16 -7.07 3.32
CA MET A 93 5.05 -6.22 2.91
C MET A 93 5.54 -4.80 2.61
N TYR A 94 6.31 -4.22 3.51
CA TYR A 94 6.87 -2.88 3.36
C TYR A 94 7.76 -2.76 2.12
N ALA A 95 8.66 -3.72 1.89
CA ALA A 95 9.53 -3.73 0.72
C ALA A 95 8.73 -3.85 -0.58
N ARG A 96 7.71 -4.71 -0.60
CA ARG A 96 6.90 -4.94 -1.80
C ARG A 96 6.06 -3.74 -2.18
N ILE A 97 5.46 -3.03 -1.21
CA ILE A 97 4.70 -1.81 -1.55
C ILE A 97 5.61 -0.68 -2.01
N ASN A 98 6.81 -0.55 -1.44
CA ASN A 98 7.79 0.42 -1.93
C ASN A 98 8.19 0.13 -3.38
N SER A 99 8.37 -1.13 -3.74
CA SER A 99 8.66 -1.55 -5.12
C SER A 99 7.52 -1.19 -6.07
N LYS A 100 6.26 -1.41 -5.65
CA LYS A 100 5.08 -1.02 -6.44
C LYS A 100 4.97 0.48 -6.60
N TYR A 101 5.33 1.25 -5.59
CA TYR A 101 5.34 2.71 -5.68
C TYR A 101 6.32 3.20 -6.73
N VAL A 102 7.50 2.61 -6.81
CA VAL A 102 8.49 2.92 -7.85
C VAL A 102 7.92 2.58 -9.25
N LYS A 103 7.26 1.43 -9.38
CA LYS A 103 6.59 1.05 -10.62
C LYS A 103 5.53 2.08 -11.03
N LEU A 104 4.73 2.53 -10.08
CA LEU A 104 3.69 3.54 -10.31
C LEU A 104 4.29 4.85 -10.83
N ILE A 105 5.31 5.38 -10.14
CA ILE A 105 5.97 6.62 -10.54
C ILE A 105 6.52 6.49 -11.96
N THR A 106 7.16 5.38 -12.27
CA THR A 106 7.74 5.13 -13.59
C THR A 106 6.65 5.05 -14.66
N ALA A 107 5.57 4.33 -14.40
CA ALA A 107 4.47 4.14 -15.35
C ALA A 107 3.72 5.45 -15.66
N LEU A 108 3.64 6.36 -14.70
CA LEU A 108 2.92 7.62 -14.83
C LEU A 108 3.83 8.82 -15.14
N SER A 109 5.05 8.59 -15.57
CA SER A 109 6.02 9.65 -15.88
C SER A 109 5.87 10.28 -17.25
N PHE A 110 4.82 9.94 -17.99
CA PHE A 110 4.53 10.53 -19.30
C PHE A 110 4.00 11.97 -19.26
#